data_f4656090b5353d7a8377a76deb51d5fb
#
_entry.id   f4656090b5353d7a8377a76deb51d5fb
#
_cell.length_a   1.000
_cell.length_b   1.000
_cell.length_c   1.000
_cell.angle_alpha   90.00
_cell.angle_beta   90.00
_cell.angle_gamma   90.00
#
_symmetry.space_group_name_H-M   'P 1'
#
loop_
_entity.id
_entity.type
_entity.pdbx_description
1 polymer ?
#
loop_
_entity_poly.entity_id
_entity_poly.type
_entity_poly.pdbx_seq_one_letter_code
_entity_poly.pdbx_strand_id
1 'polypeptide(L)'
;MVSNQINQVAVIRVPLTTKFRGLDFREMLIFKGSERWSEFSPFLEYGDLEASAWLKAALEYANRPLPKLLRTEIPINATLPEVEITAVRAVLERFGQFQT
;
A
#
# COMPACT_ATOMS: atom_id res chain seq x y z
N MET A 1 -14.21 -9.08 18.28
CA MET A 1 -15.02 -7.99 17.71
C MET A 1 -14.13 -7.02 16.96
N VAL A 2 -14.61 -6.48 15.87
CA VAL A 2 -13.83 -5.54 15.02
C VAL A 2 -13.40 -4.30 15.82
N SER A 3 -14.24 -3.81 16.73
CA SER A 3 -13.95 -2.63 17.54
C SER A 3 -12.69 -2.74 18.40
N ASN A 4 -12.27 -3.97 18.74
CA ASN A 4 -11.06 -4.19 19.53
C ASN A 4 -9.79 -4.32 18.67
N GLN A 5 -9.94 -4.25 17.35
CA GLN A 5 -8.84 -4.45 16.41
C GLN A 5 -8.23 -3.15 15.89
N ILE A 6 -8.89 -2.03 16.16
CA ILE A 6 -8.45 -0.71 15.72
C ILE A 6 -8.37 0.23 16.93
N ASN A 7 -7.16 0.71 17.22
CA ASN A 7 -6.90 1.60 18.35
C ASN A 7 -6.83 3.07 17.93
N GLN A 8 -6.31 3.35 16.74
CA GLN A 8 -6.20 4.69 16.18
C GLN A 8 -6.48 4.63 14.68
N VAL A 9 -7.09 5.67 14.14
CA VAL A 9 -7.44 5.73 12.72
C VAL A 9 -7.31 7.15 12.20
N ALA A 10 -6.83 7.29 10.97
CA ALA A 10 -6.77 8.56 10.25
C ALA A 10 -6.97 8.32 8.76
N VAL A 11 -7.64 9.25 8.09
CA VAL A 11 -7.70 9.28 6.63
C VAL A 11 -6.70 10.31 6.15
N ILE A 12 -5.79 9.90 5.29
CA ILE A 12 -4.75 10.78 4.74
C ILE A 12 -4.83 10.81 3.22
N ARG A 13 -4.37 11.92 2.66
CA ARG A 13 -4.27 12.12 1.22
C ARG A 13 -2.82 12.41 0.89
N VAL A 14 -2.25 11.66 -0.05
CA VAL A 14 -0.86 11.81 -0.49
C VAL A 14 -0.85 12.17 -1.97
N PRO A 15 -0.24 13.29 -2.36
CA PRO A 15 -0.08 13.62 -3.78
C PRO A 15 0.88 12.65 -4.46
N LEU A 16 0.59 12.29 -5.71
CA LEU A 16 1.46 11.45 -6.51
C LEU A 16 2.38 12.33 -7.37
N THR A 17 3.66 12.00 -7.38
CA THR A 17 4.63 12.66 -8.27
C THR A 17 4.46 12.19 -9.71
N THR A 18 3.96 10.97 -9.91
CA THR A 18 3.62 10.41 -11.21
C THR A 18 2.18 9.94 -11.16
N LYS A 19 1.37 10.40 -12.10
CA LYS A 19 -0.04 10.00 -12.21
C LYS A 19 -0.13 8.48 -12.36
N PHE A 20 -1.06 7.87 -11.63
CA PHE A 20 -1.28 6.43 -11.68
C PHE A 20 -2.79 6.15 -11.80
N ARG A 21 -3.17 5.37 -12.81
CA ARG A 21 -4.58 5.03 -13.10
C ARG A 21 -5.48 6.27 -13.16
N GLY A 22 -4.96 7.36 -13.73
CA GLY A 22 -5.68 8.62 -13.83
C GLY A 22 -5.75 9.44 -12.56
N LEU A 23 -5.11 9.01 -11.48
CA LEU A 23 -5.13 9.68 -10.19
C LEU A 23 -3.89 10.55 -9.98
N ASP A 24 -4.08 11.74 -9.43
CA ASP A 24 -3.02 12.65 -9.02
C ASP A 24 -2.67 12.53 -7.53
N PHE A 25 -3.48 11.82 -6.78
CA PHE A 25 -3.31 11.60 -5.34
C PHE A 25 -3.86 10.25 -4.95
N ARG A 26 -3.44 9.76 -3.78
CA ARG A 26 -4.02 8.57 -3.15
C ARG A 26 -4.60 8.95 -1.79
N GLU A 27 -5.81 8.53 -1.54
CA GLU A 27 -6.40 8.58 -0.20
C GLU A 27 -6.31 7.20 0.42
N MET A 28 -5.97 7.17 1.70
CA MET A 28 -5.85 5.92 2.41
C MET A 28 -6.29 6.08 3.85
N LEU A 29 -6.90 5.04 4.38
CA LEU A 29 -7.21 4.95 5.79
C LEU A 29 -6.04 4.23 6.46
N ILE A 30 -5.36 4.92 7.38
CA ILE A 30 -4.28 4.37 8.18
C ILE A 30 -4.84 4.07 9.54
N PHE A 31 -4.58 2.88 10.06
CA PHE A 31 -5.06 2.51 11.39
C PHE A 31 -4.04 1.64 12.12
N LYS A 32 -4.12 1.67 13.43
CA LYS A 32 -3.25 0.86 14.29
C LYS A 32 -4.04 -0.29 14.89
N GLY A 33 -3.57 -1.51 14.65
CA GLY A 33 -4.07 -2.71 15.30
C GLY A 33 -3.25 -3.04 16.55
N SER A 34 -3.41 -4.26 17.07
CA SER A 34 -2.68 -4.72 18.25
C SER A 34 -1.18 -4.92 17.99
N GLU A 35 -0.80 -5.28 16.76
CA GLU A 35 0.58 -5.59 16.43
C GLU A 35 1.30 -4.44 15.70
N ARG A 36 0.61 -3.75 14.79
CA ARG A 36 1.25 -2.74 13.95
C ARG A 36 0.27 -1.81 13.26
N TRP A 37 0.84 -0.78 12.63
CA TRP A 37 0.09 0.08 11.72
C TRP A 37 -0.22 -0.66 10.42
N SER A 38 -1.37 -0.37 9.84
CA SER A 38 -1.82 -0.93 8.57
C SER A 38 -2.55 0.13 7.76
N GLU A 39 -2.78 -0.15 6.49
CA GLU A 39 -3.54 0.74 5.63
C GLU A 39 -4.67 0.00 4.92
N PHE A 40 -5.73 0.75 4.62
CA PHE A 40 -6.83 0.31 3.77
C PHE A 40 -7.06 1.38 2.72
N SER A 41 -6.75 1.05 1.47
CA SER A 41 -6.78 2.02 0.37
C SER A 41 -7.22 1.40 -0.96
N PRO A 42 -8.41 0.77 -1.01
CA PRO A 42 -8.92 0.23 -2.26
C PRO A 42 -9.19 1.36 -3.26
N PHE A 43 -9.15 1.05 -4.55
CA PHE A 43 -9.57 2.00 -5.57
C PHE A 43 -11.08 2.21 -5.49
N LEU A 44 -11.55 3.42 -5.80
CA LEU A 44 -12.95 3.79 -5.65
C LEU A 44 -13.88 3.02 -6.62
N GLU A 45 -13.35 2.51 -7.72
CA GLU A 45 -14.13 1.70 -8.66
C GLU A 45 -14.47 0.30 -8.13
N TYR A 46 -13.81 -0.15 -7.06
CA TYR A 46 -14.11 -1.45 -6.45
C TYR A 46 -15.41 -1.38 -5.66
N GLY A 47 -16.28 -2.38 -5.85
CA GLY A 47 -17.49 -2.51 -5.05
C GLY A 47 -17.20 -2.95 -3.62
N ASP A 48 -18.20 -2.88 -2.76
CA ASP A 48 -18.04 -3.17 -1.34
C ASP A 48 -17.57 -4.61 -1.08
N LEU A 49 -18.02 -5.56 -1.86
CA LEU A 49 -17.62 -6.96 -1.70
C LEU A 49 -16.12 -7.13 -1.95
N GLU A 50 -15.60 -6.55 -3.02
CA GLU A 50 -14.17 -6.59 -3.33
C GLU A 50 -13.36 -5.81 -2.29
N ALA A 51 -13.80 -4.61 -1.94
CA ALA A 51 -13.14 -3.78 -0.92
C ALA A 51 -13.12 -4.46 0.46
N SER A 52 -14.15 -5.25 0.79
CA SER A 52 -14.20 -5.97 2.07
C SER A 52 -13.09 -7.01 2.20
N ALA A 53 -12.68 -7.65 1.11
CA ALA A 53 -11.55 -8.57 1.12
C ALA A 53 -10.23 -7.84 1.40
N TRP A 54 -10.06 -6.66 0.85
CA TRP A 54 -8.90 -5.79 1.13
C TRP A 54 -8.88 -5.35 2.60
N LEU A 55 -10.05 -4.98 3.14
CA LEU A 55 -10.16 -4.61 4.55
C LEU A 55 -9.80 -5.78 5.47
N LYS A 56 -10.27 -6.97 5.15
CA LYS A 56 -9.95 -8.19 5.90
C LYS A 56 -8.43 -8.40 5.95
N ALA A 57 -7.76 -8.29 4.82
CA ALA A 57 -6.30 -8.45 4.74
C ALA A 57 -5.58 -7.39 5.57
N ALA A 58 -6.04 -6.13 5.50
CA ALA A 58 -5.46 -5.04 6.29
C ALA A 58 -5.63 -5.26 7.80
N LEU A 59 -6.79 -5.75 8.22
CA LEU A 59 -7.06 -6.07 9.63
C LEU A 59 -6.21 -7.26 10.11
N GLU A 60 -6.07 -8.28 9.29
CA GLU A 60 -5.19 -9.41 9.62
C GLU A 60 -3.74 -8.97 9.80
N TYR A 61 -3.24 -8.15 8.89
CA TYR A 61 -1.88 -7.62 8.98
C TYR A 61 -1.67 -6.79 10.25
N ALA A 62 -2.66 -5.98 10.62
CA ALA A 62 -2.57 -5.11 11.79
C ALA A 62 -2.56 -5.87 13.11
N ASN A 63 -3.20 -7.06 13.17
CA ASN A 63 -3.52 -7.74 14.43
C ASN A 63 -2.90 -9.13 14.61
N ARG A 64 -2.21 -9.64 13.61
CA ARG A 64 -1.55 -10.95 13.69
C ARG A 64 -0.03 -10.82 13.77
N PRO A 65 0.64 -11.67 14.53
CA PRO A 65 2.10 -11.74 14.48
C PRO A 65 2.59 -12.06 13.07
N LEU A 66 3.70 -11.46 12.68
CA LEU A 66 4.34 -11.80 11.40
C LEU A 66 4.99 -13.18 11.50
N PRO A 67 5.06 -13.91 10.38
CA PRO A 67 5.81 -15.17 10.35
C PRO A 67 7.30 -14.92 10.64
N LYS A 68 7.97 -15.96 11.12
CA LYS A 68 9.41 -15.89 11.37
C LYS A 68 10.15 -15.58 10.07
N LEU A 69 11.05 -14.62 10.12
CA LEU A 69 11.87 -14.28 8.98
C LEU A 69 12.89 -15.39 8.71
N LEU A 70 13.00 -15.81 7.46
CA LEU A 70 13.97 -16.79 7.00
C LEU A 70 15.21 -16.15 6.37
N ARG A 71 15.15 -14.85 6.12
CA ARG A 71 16.24 -14.07 5.53
C ARG A 71 16.15 -12.62 5.98
N THR A 72 17.25 -11.92 5.93
CA THR A 72 17.33 -10.50 6.33
C THR A 72 17.17 -9.54 5.15
N GLU A 73 17.37 -10.04 3.94
CA GLU A 73 17.28 -9.25 2.72
C GLU A 73 16.36 -9.92 1.72
N ILE A 74 15.55 -9.12 1.04
CA ILE A 74 14.65 -9.57 -0.02
C ILE A 74 14.89 -8.69 -1.24
N PRO A 75 15.24 -9.29 -2.41
CA PRO A 75 15.33 -8.53 -3.66
C PRO A 75 13.98 -7.89 -3.99
N ILE A 76 14.03 -6.65 -4.44
CA ILE A 76 12.83 -5.93 -4.85
C ILE A 76 12.89 -5.59 -6.34
N ASN A 77 11.71 -5.39 -6.94
CA ASN A 77 11.57 -4.88 -8.29
C ASN A 77 11.38 -3.35 -8.26
N ALA A 78 11.64 -2.70 -9.39
CA ALA A 78 11.14 -1.36 -9.65
C ALA A 78 9.80 -1.46 -10.33
N THR A 79 8.91 -0.50 -10.08
CA THR A 79 7.60 -0.42 -10.72
C THR A 79 7.59 0.75 -11.70
N LEU A 80 7.27 0.45 -12.96
CA LEU A 80 7.16 1.44 -14.01
C LEU A 80 5.67 1.63 -14.34
N PRO A 81 5.06 2.77 -13.94
CA PRO A 81 3.70 3.07 -14.36
C PRO A 81 3.65 3.43 -15.83
N GLU A 82 2.46 3.56 -16.39
CA GLU A 82 2.29 4.01 -17.77
C GLU A 82 2.74 5.48 -17.88
N VAL A 83 3.94 5.68 -18.45
CA VAL A 83 4.53 6.99 -18.66
C VAL A 83 5.13 7.07 -20.07
N GLU A 84 5.33 8.28 -20.56
CA GLU A 84 6.03 8.49 -21.83
C GLU A 84 7.45 7.91 -21.76
N ILE A 85 7.91 7.36 -22.88
CA ILE A 85 9.20 6.67 -22.95
C ILE A 85 10.37 7.55 -22.48
N THR A 86 10.28 8.85 -22.72
CA THR A 86 11.30 9.81 -22.29
C THR A 86 11.38 9.96 -20.77
N ALA A 87 10.32 9.60 -20.05
CA ALA A 87 10.25 9.69 -18.58
C ALA A 87 10.71 8.41 -17.88
N VAL A 88 10.88 7.30 -18.59
CA VAL A 88 11.19 5.98 -18.03
C VAL A 88 12.42 6.01 -17.14
N ARG A 89 13.51 6.58 -17.62
CA ARG A 89 14.77 6.65 -16.86
C ARG A 89 14.58 7.40 -15.54
N ALA A 90 13.94 8.56 -15.58
CA ALA A 90 13.70 9.38 -14.38
C ALA A 90 12.84 8.66 -13.35
N VAL A 91 11.86 7.87 -13.79
CA VAL A 91 11.03 7.06 -12.88
C VAL A 91 11.88 5.96 -12.22
N LEU A 92 12.65 5.21 -13.02
CA LEU A 92 13.46 4.11 -12.51
C LEU A 92 14.57 4.58 -11.55
N GLU A 93 15.19 5.72 -11.80
CA GLU A 93 16.24 6.27 -10.95
C GLU A 93 15.78 6.55 -9.52
N ARG A 94 14.47 6.75 -9.30
CA ARG A 94 13.89 6.99 -7.96
C ARG A 94 13.91 5.74 -7.08
N PHE A 95 14.02 4.57 -7.66
CA PHE A 95 14.05 3.31 -6.89
C PHE A 95 15.43 2.97 -6.32
N GLY A 96 16.50 3.62 -6.80
CA GLY A 96 17.86 3.27 -6.40
C GLY A 96 18.26 1.89 -6.91
N GLN A 97 18.51 0.93 -6.02
CA GLN A 97 18.84 -0.44 -6.41
C GLN A 97 17.59 -1.32 -6.51
N PHE A 98 17.50 -2.11 -7.56
CA PHE A 98 16.40 -3.05 -7.80
C PHE A 98 16.89 -4.22 -8.66
N GLN A 99 16.13 -5.33 -8.63
CA GLN A 99 16.51 -6.54 -9.36
C GLN A 99 15.83 -6.66 -10.74
N THR A 100 14.62 -6.14 -10.89
CA THR A 100 13.87 -6.18 -12.16
C THR A 100 13.05 -4.92 -12.36
#